data_f98885140122818c3f902a07cc1f8fe3
#
_entry.id   f98885140122818c3f902a07cc1f8fe3
#
_cell.length_a   1.000
_cell.length_b   1.000
_cell.length_c   1.000
_cell.angle_alpha   90.00
_cell.angle_beta   90.00
_cell.angle_gamma   90.00
#
_symmetry.space_group_name_H-M   'P 1'
#
loop_
_entity.id
_entity.type
_entity.pdbx_description
1 polymer ?
#
loop_
_entity_poly.entity_id
_entity_poly.type
_entity_poly.pdbx_seq_one_letter_code
_entity_poly.pdbx_strand_id
1 'polypeptide(L)'
;MRINYSNIILGKDIPINEKVKLHIPTIGELAEADNNDFNESTRIFTTSVREQFSGVPEQVDMIEEKFPTLWDMAFDDEMNALVGEAMFGENTTLLRQFLKALSYWTKTSEDQYRALGNKKIISEELDWIIDVKTYTYLSNLIKAVTLTKPNKDFIAPKGVSNNPRKIQMWKNTYNGRLREAMKKKNVELGDQILQLEAFAPGYVGFRDIKDMTYYQFSNLLSVYTAKYSSEKQYQIYTSEKFDTKDMKLPDLSEEIKLIKFDEN
;
A
#
# COMPACT_ATOMS: atom_id res chain seq x y z
N MET A 1 -7.39 8.87 15.58
CA MET A 1 -8.68 9.14 14.87
C MET A 1 -9.12 7.84 14.20
N ARG A 2 -10.38 7.42 14.31
CA ARG A 2 -10.85 6.14 13.76
C ARG A 2 -11.16 6.30 12.26
N ILE A 3 -10.64 5.40 11.43
CA ILE A 3 -10.90 5.38 9.98
C ILE A 3 -12.36 5.02 9.71
N ASN A 4 -13.07 5.85 8.95
CA ASN A 4 -14.46 5.59 8.57
C ASN A 4 -14.54 4.88 7.21
N TYR A 5 -14.45 3.57 7.23
CA TYR A 5 -14.51 2.74 6.02
C TYR A 5 -15.83 2.86 5.24
N SER A 6 -16.93 3.21 5.90
CA SER A 6 -18.21 3.43 5.21
C SER A 6 -18.18 4.67 4.30
N ASN A 7 -17.45 5.72 4.68
CA ASN A 7 -17.25 6.88 3.81
C ASN A 7 -16.30 6.54 2.65
N ILE A 8 -15.24 5.78 2.92
CA ILE A 8 -14.25 5.38 1.92
C ILE A 8 -14.90 4.52 0.83
N ILE A 9 -15.73 3.52 1.19
CA ILE A 9 -16.40 2.67 0.20
C ILE A 9 -17.46 3.44 -0.62
N LEU A 10 -17.95 4.57 -0.11
CA LEU A 10 -18.83 5.46 -0.86
C LEU A 10 -18.06 6.45 -1.76
N GLY A 11 -16.73 6.30 -1.87
CA GLY A 11 -15.88 7.12 -2.74
C GLY A 11 -15.67 8.55 -2.23
N LYS A 12 -15.84 8.80 -0.93
CA LYS A 12 -15.64 10.13 -0.36
C LYS A 12 -14.20 10.31 0.06
N ASP A 13 -13.61 11.43 -0.34
CA ASP A 13 -12.33 11.90 0.18
C ASP A 13 -12.37 12.04 1.71
N ILE A 14 -11.23 11.84 2.34
CA ILE A 14 -11.11 11.83 3.80
C ILE A 14 -10.68 13.23 4.27
N PRO A 15 -11.49 13.96 5.02
CA PRO A 15 -11.08 15.27 5.54
C PRO A 15 -9.96 15.11 6.57
N ILE A 16 -8.88 15.88 6.41
CA ILE A 16 -7.73 15.94 7.32
C ILE A 16 -7.86 17.17 8.23
N ASN A 17 -8.16 18.32 7.62
CA ASN A 17 -8.52 19.56 8.30
C ASN A 17 -9.60 20.28 7.48
N GLU A 18 -9.88 21.56 7.79
CA GLU A 18 -10.91 22.34 7.09
C GLU A 18 -10.57 22.60 5.61
N LYS A 19 -9.28 22.68 5.26
CA LYS A 19 -8.80 23.02 3.91
C LYS A 19 -8.24 21.82 3.15
N VAL A 20 -7.85 20.73 3.84
CA VAL A 20 -7.13 19.58 3.27
C VAL A 20 -7.97 18.31 3.38
N LYS A 21 -8.07 17.58 2.28
CA LYS A 21 -8.67 16.24 2.20
C LYS A 21 -7.67 15.28 1.61
N LEU A 22 -7.62 14.05 2.10
CA LEU A 22 -6.94 12.96 1.41
C LEU A 22 -7.83 12.52 0.25
N HIS A 23 -7.35 12.70 -0.96
CA HIS A 23 -7.99 12.24 -2.17
C HIS A 23 -7.77 10.72 -2.35
N ILE A 24 -8.82 10.00 -2.77
CA ILE A 24 -8.73 8.58 -3.10
C ILE A 24 -8.78 8.47 -4.63
N PRO A 25 -7.67 8.12 -5.31
CA PRO A 25 -7.62 8.14 -6.77
C PRO A 25 -8.62 7.15 -7.38
N THR A 26 -9.21 7.54 -8.49
CA THR A 26 -10.08 6.67 -9.29
C THR A 26 -9.25 5.76 -10.21
N ILE A 27 -9.87 4.69 -10.69
CA ILE A 27 -9.24 3.79 -11.67
C ILE A 27 -8.86 4.53 -12.96
N GLY A 28 -9.69 5.52 -13.36
CA GLY A 28 -9.38 6.38 -14.51
C GLY A 28 -8.11 7.19 -14.30
N GLU A 29 -7.96 7.84 -13.15
CA GLU A 29 -6.75 8.60 -12.81
C GLU A 29 -5.49 7.71 -12.79
N LEU A 30 -5.61 6.49 -12.25
CA LEU A 30 -4.50 5.55 -12.25
C LEU A 30 -4.10 5.13 -13.66
N ALA A 31 -5.06 4.87 -14.53
CA ALA A 31 -4.80 4.47 -15.91
C ALA A 31 -4.15 5.59 -16.75
N GLU A 32 -4.49 6.86 -16.47
CA GLU A 32 -3.93 8.03 -17.17
C GLU A 32 -2.47 8.32 -16.76
N ALA A 33 -2.09 8.01 -15.50
CA ALA A 33 -0.77 8.34 -14.94
C ALA A 33 0.26 7.18 -14.99
N ASP A 34 0.06 6.16 -15.82
CA ASP A 34 0.89 4.93 -15.87
C ASP A 34 1.15 4.28 -14.49
N ASN A 35 0.33 4.57 -13.51
CA ASN A 35 0.43 4.13 -12.10
C ASN A 35 1.72 4.51 -11.37
N ASN A 36 2.67 5.20 -12.00
CA ASN A 36 3.99 5.42 -11.39
C ASN A 36 3.92 6.40 -10.24
N ASP A 37 3.24 7.53 -10.42
CA ASP A 37 3.06 8.53 -9.36
C ASP A 37 2.26 7.97 -8.18
N PHE A 38 1.24 7.15 -8.44
CA PHE A 38 0.51 6.43 -7.40
C PHE A 38 1.41 5.49 -6.60
N ASN A 39 2.22 4.67 -7.29
CA ASN A 39 3.09 3.70 -6.65
C ASN A 39 4.17 4.39 -5.80
N GLU A 40 4.83 5.41 -6.33
CA GLU A 40 5.86 6.16 -5.61
C GLU A 40 5.29 6.92 -4.41
N SER A 41 4.15 7.62 -4.61
CA SER A 41 3.48 8.37 -3.55
C SER A 41 2.87 7.46 -2.47
N THR A 42 2.52 6.24 -2.81
CA THR A 42 2.10 5.22 -1.85
C THR A 42 3.30 4.68 -1.09
N ARG A 43 4.37 4.30 -1.81
CA ARG A 43 5.54 3.64 -1.26
C ARG A 43 6.22 4.46 -0.16
N ILE A 44 6.37 5.77 -0.34
CA ILE A 44 7.03 6.65 0.65
C ILE A 44 6.28 6.69 2.00
N PHE A 45 4.95 6.52 2.00
CA PHE A 45 4.14 6.48 3.22
C PHE A 45 3.95 5.08 3.79
N THR A 46 4.07 4.03 2.99
CA THR A 46 3.66 2.67 3.40
C THR A 46 4.82 1.75 3.73
N THR A 47 6.02 2.00 3.18
CA THR A 47 7.22 1.20 3.44
C THR A 47 7.79 1.49 4.83
N SER A 48 8.08 0.46 5.60
CA SER A 48 8.80 0.60 6.87
C SER A 48 10.32 0.62 6.65
N VAL A 49 11.04 1.21 7.60
CA VAL A 49 12.52 1.20 7.59
C VAL A 49 13.04 -0.23 7.55
N ARG A 50 12.49 -1.12 8.37
CA ARG A 50 12.88 -2.53 8.40
C ARG A 50 12.66 -3.22 7.04
N GLU A 51 11.54 -2.95 6.38
CA GLU A 51 11.26 -3.48 5.04
C GLU A 51 12.29 -3.00 4.02
N GLN A 52 12.58 -1.68 4.02
CA GLN A 52 13.57 -1.09 3.10
C GLN A 52 14.98 -1.67 3.28
N PHE A 53 15.39 -1.96 4.52
CA PHE A 53 16.74 -2.45 4.82
C PHE A 53 16.82 -3.96 5.07
N SER A 54 15.78 -4.71 4.78
CA SER A 54 15.77 -6.18 4.95
C SER A 54 16.80 -6.92 4.09
N GLY A 55 17.26 -6.32 3.00
CA GLY A 55 18.36 -6.83 2.18
C GLY A 55 19.75 -6.73 2.82
N VAL A 56 19.92 -5.90 3.85
CA VAL A 56 21.16 -5.68 4.61
C VAL A 56 20.98 -6.06 6.09
N PRO A 57 20.76 -7.35 6.39
CA PRO A 57 20.37 -7.81 7.73
C PRO A 57 21.43 -7.55 8.81
N GLU A 58 22.66 -7.26 8.44
CA GLU A 58 23.73 -6.89 9.40
C GLU A 58 23.43 -5.59 10.13
N GLN A 59 22.72 -4.66 9.49
CA GLN A 59 22.55 -3.30 9.97
C GLN A 59 21.09 -2.94 10.26
N VAL A 60 20.13 -3.76 9.84
CA VAL A 60 18.70 -3.41 9.86
C VAL A 60 18.18 -3.07 11.25
N ASP A 61 18.62 -3.78 12.30
CA ASP A 61 18.18 -3.51 13.67
C ASP A 61 18.72 -2.15 14.17
N MET A 62 19.99 -1.84 13.88
CA MET A 62 20.63 -0.57 14.25
C MET A 62 20.03 0.61 13.49
N ILE A 63 19.76 0.41 12.18
CA ILE A 63 19.17 1.46 11.34
C ILE A 63 17.74 1.76 11.82
N GLU A 64 16.92 0.74 12.08
CA GLU A 64 15.55 0.93 12.58
C GLU A 64 15.52 1.59 13.96
N GLU A 65 16.48 1.27 14.85
CA GLU A 65 16.61 1.92 16.17
C GLU A 65 16.96 3.40 16.04
N LYS A 66 17.91 3.74 15.15
CA LYS A 66 18.32 5.13 14.91
C LYS A 66 17.23 5.94 14.17
N PHE A 67 16.56 5.31 13.21
CA PHE A 67 15.54 5.93 12.36
C PHE A 67 14.27 5.08 12.37
N PRO A 68 13.35 5.32 13.29
CA PRO A 68 12.12 4.51 13.40
C PRO A 68 11.21 4.58 12.17
N THR A 69 11.29 5.67 11.38
CA THR A 69 10.46 5.90 10.19
C THR A 69 11.27 6.47 9.03
N LEU A 70 10.76 6.35 7.80
CA LEU A 70 11.32 7.06 6.64
C LEU A 70 11.23 8.59 6.80
N TRP A 71 10.27 9.07 7.57
CA TRP A 71 10.17 10.48 7.95
C TRP A 71 11.41 10.95 8.72
N ASP A 72 11.90 10.15 9.67
CA ASP A 72 13.12 10.48 10.41
C ASP A 72 14.35 10.54 9.51
N MET A 73 14.43 9.66 8.52
CA MET A 73 15.50 9.63 7.52
C MET A 73 15.45 10.84 6.57
N ALA A 74 14.25 11.30 6.22
CA ALA A 74 14.08 12.43 5.31
C ALA A 74 14.66 13.75 5.86
N PHE A 75 14.82 13.84 7.18
CA PHE A 75 15.43 15.00 7.85
C PHE A 75 16.87 14.75 8.35
N ASP A 76 17.50 13.68 7.91
CA ASP A 76 18.93 13.41 8.10
C ASP A 76 19.63 13.60 6.75
N ASP A 77 20.66 14.46 6.69
CA ASP A 77 21.25 14.89 5.43
C ASP A 77 21.80 13.74 4.59
N GLU A 78 22.43 12.74 5.23
CA GLU A 78 23.02 11.59 4.55
C GLU A 78 21.93 10.59 4.11
N MET A 79 21.03 10.21 5.03
CA MET A 79 20.00 9.21 4.76
C MET A 79 18.93 9.72 3.79
N ASN A 80 18.65 11.02 3.80
CA ASN A 80 17.71 11.66 2.88
C ASN A 80 18.09 11.43 1.41
N ALA A 81 19.37 11.64 1.07
CA ALA A 81 19.85 11.41 -0.30
C ALA A 81 19.99 9.90 -0.59
N LEU A 82 20.73 9.17 0.27
CA LEU A 82 21.05 7.76 0.05
C LEU A 82 19.80 6.89 -0.14
N VAL A 83 18.83 7.04 0.75
CA VAL A 83 17.59 6.23 0.70
C VAL A 83 16.65 6.74 -0.39
N GLY A 84 16.61 8.04 -0.64
CA GLY A 84 15.86 8.63 -1.74
C GLY A 84 16.28 8.06 -3.09
N GLU A 85 17.57 8.07 -3.38
CA GLU A 85 18.11 7.49 -4.62
C GLU A 85 17.88 5.98 -4.71
N ALA A 86 18.09 5.25 -3.62
CA ALA A 86 17.86 3.80 -3.61
C ALA A 86 16.39 3.39 -3.82
N MET A 87 15.44 4.22 -3.39
CA MET A 87 14.02 3.92 -3.51
C MET A 87 13.39 4.45 -4.80
N PHE A 88 13.80 5.63 -5.25
CA PHE A 88 13.08 6.41 -6.27
C PHE A 88 13.95 6.81 -7.48
N GLY A 89 15.23 6.40 -7.49
CA GLY A 89 16.14 6.66 -8.59
C GLY A 89 17.03 7.87 -8.39
N GLU A 90 17.98 8.04 -9.32
CA GLU A 90 19.03 9.05 -9.26
C GLU A 90 18.48 10.48 -9.07
N ASN A 91 19.20 11.27 -8.29
CA ASN A 91 18.89 12.66 -7.97
C ASN A 91 17.57 12.89 -7.21
N THR A 92 17.00 11.84 -6.60
CA THR A 92 15.79 11.94 -5.78
C THR A 92 16.13 11.85 -4.29
N THR A 93 15.55 12.72 -3.47
CA THR A 93 15.68 12.66 -2.02
C THR A 93 14.36 12.23 -1.39
N LEU A 94 14.40 11.62 -0.20
CA LEU A 94 13.17 11.26 0.53
C LEU A 94 12.29 12.47 0.77
N LEU A 95 12.89 13.60 1.16
CA LEU A 95 12.15 14.82 1.46
C LEU A 95 11.40 15.34 0.24
N ARG A 96 12.05 15.39 -0.92
CA ARG A 96 11.41 15.77 -2.19
C ARG A 96 10.25 14.81 -2.51
N GLN A 97 10.47 13.52 -2.32
CA GLN A 97 9.42 12.53 -2.57
C GLN A 97 8.23 12.67 -1.60
N PHE A 98 8.47 13.07 -0.35
CA PHE A 98 7.39 13.42 0.57
C PHE A 98 6.57 14.63 0.09
N LEU A 99 7.22 15.69 -0.40
CA LEU A 99 6.51 16.86 -0.94
C LEU A 99 5.65 16.47 -2.15
N LYS A 100 6.22 15.73 -3.10
CA LYS A 100 5.51 15.18 -4.27
C LYS A 100 4.32 14.31 -3.84
N ALA A 101 4.52 13.43 -2.88
CA ALA A 101 3.47 12.52 -2.40
C ALA A 101 2.35 13.25 -1.63
N LEU A 102 2.67 14.28 -0.85
CA LEU A 102 1.67 15.15 -0.22
C LEU A 102 0.82 15.84 -1.28
N SER A 103 1.46 16.45 -2.28
CA SER A 103 0.77 17.06 -3.43
C SER A 103 -0.17 16.07 -4.12
N TYR A 104 0.31 14.84 -4.40
CA TYR A 104 -0.48 13.79 -5.03
C TYR A 104 -1.73 13.43 -4.21
N TRP A 105 -1.55 13.09 -2.92
CA TRP A 105 -2.62 12.61 -2.06
C TRP A 105 -3.62 13.68 -1.63
N THR A 106 -3.27 14.96 -1.74
CA THR A 106 -4.16 16.07 -1.34
C THR A 106 -4.67 16.89 -2.53
N LYS A 107 -4.24 16.56 -3.76
CA LYS A 107 -4.56 17.32 -4.98
C LYS A 107 -4.21 18.80 -4.85
N THR A 108 -3.07 19.09 -4.22
CA THR A 108 -2.53 20.44 -4.04
C THR A 108 -1.23 20.60 -4.84
N SER A 109 -0.66 21.80 -4.94
CA SER A 109 0.61 22.00 -5.62
C SER A 109 1.79 21.68 -4.69
N GLU A 110 2.89 21.11 -5.23
CA GLU A 110 4.10 20.75 -4.47
C GLU A 110 4.77 21.99 -3.85
N ASP A 111 4.72 23.13 -4.51
CA ASP A 111 5.31 24.40 -4.06
C ASP A 111 4.59 25.02 -2.85
N GLN A 112 3.40 24.56 -2.51
CA GLN A 112 2.71 24.93 -1.27
C GLN A 112 3.35 24.35 -0.01
N TYR A 113 4.24 23.37 -0.15
CA TYR A 113 4.88 22.69 0.99
C TYR A 113 6.33 23.11 1.17
N ARG A 114 6.72 23.40 2.41
CA ARG A 114 8.09 23.74 2.78
C ARG A 114 8.58 22.92 3.97
N ALA A 115 9.71 22.30 3.84
CA ALA A 115 10.37 21.60 4.94
C ALA A 115 11.05 22.57 5.90
N LEU A 116 10.97 22.25 7.20
CA LEU A 116 11.66 22.97 8.28
C LEU A 116 12.67 22.03 8.95
N GLY A 117 13.78 22.61 9.45
CA GLY A 117 14.87 21.86 10.09
C GLY A 117 14.49 21.08 11.36
N ASN A 118 13.28 21.25 11.89
CA ASN A 118 12.77 20.58 13.09
C ASN A 118 11.89 19.38 12.81
N LYS A 119 12.12 18.66 11.70
CA LYS A 119 11.36 17.51 11.24
C LYS A 119 9.88 17.82 10.98
N LYS A 120 9.58 18.97 10.42
CA LYS A 120 8.23 19.39 10.03
C LYS A 120 8.20 19.81 8.57
N ILE A 121 7.08 19.56 7.94
CA ILE A 121 6.69 20.17 6.68
C ILE A 121 5.50 21.11 6.98
N ILE A 122 5.51 22.29 6.42
CA ILE A 122 4.44 23.27 6.59
C ILE A 122 3.85 23.67 5.26
N SER A 123 2.57 24.02 5.27
CA SER A 123 1.89 24.77 4.24
C SER A 123 1.13 25.91 4.88
N GLU A 124 1.59 27.13 4.66
CA GLU A 124 0.94 28.34 5.20
C GLU A 124 -0.43 28.58 4.53
N GLU A 125 -0.53 28.29 3.25
CA GLU A 125 -1.75 28.45 2.45
C GLU A 125 -2.87 27.49 2.92
N LEU A 126 -2.48 26.26 3.26
CA LEU A 126 -3.40 25.22 3.73
C LEU A 126 -3.58 25.23 5.25
N ASP A 127 -2.91 26.16 5.96
CA ASP A 127 -2.88 26.20 7.42
C ASP A 127 -2.57 24.84 8.03
N TRP A 128 -1.52 24.18 7.52
CA TRP A 128 -1.22 22.80 7.86
C TRP A 128 0.23 22.59 8.26
N ILE A 129 0.39 21.93 9.41
CA ILE A 129 1.69 21.51 9.92
C ILE A 129 1.71 19.99 9.95
N ILE A 130 2.68 19.42 9.26
CA ILE A 130 2.90 17.98 9.18
C ILE A 130 4.14 17.65 10.01
N ASP A 131 3.93 16.95 11.09
CA ASP A 131 4.94 16.37 11.97
C ASP A 131 4.91 14.83 11.90
N VAL A 132 5.72 14.16 12.71
CA VAL A 132 5.76 12.69 12.76
C VAL A 132 4.40 12.06 13.12
N LYS A 133 3.57 12.73 13.90
CA LYS A 133 2.23 12.21 14.26
C LYS A 133 1.28 12.31 13.08
N THR A 134 1.29 13.45 12.41
CA THR A 134 0.52 13.67 11.17
C THR A 134 0.98 12.71 10.08
N TYR A 135 2.30 12.54 9.90
CA TYR A 135 2.86 11.53 9.00
C TYR A 135 2.36 10.12 9.30
N THR A 136 2.40 9.70 10.56
CA THR A 136 1.91 8.37 10.97
C THR A 136 0.43 8.20 10.67
N TYR A 137 -0.37 9.23 10.93
CA TYR A 137 -1.79 9.23 10.59
C TYR A 137 -2.03 9.11 9.08
N LEU A 138 -1.32 9.90 8.26
CA LEU A 138 -1.39 9.82 6.80
C LEU A 138 -0.95 8.44 6.28
N SER A 139 0.13 7.90 6.82
CA SER A 139 0.61 6.55 6.50
C SER A 139 -0.49 5.50 6.70
N ASN A 140 -1.18 5.54 7.85
CA ASN A 140 -2.27 4.60 8.14
C ASN A 140 -3.48 4.81 7.22
N LEU A 141 -3.83 6.05 6.91
CA LEU A 141 -4.90 6.35 5.94
C LEU A 141 -4.56 5.84 4.55
N ILE A 142 -3.35 6.12 4.06
CA ILE A 142 -2.89 5.70 2.74
C ILE A 142 -2.86 4.16 2.66
N LYS A 143 -2.32 3.46 3.68
CA LYS A 143 -2.39 2.00 3.77
C LYS A 143 -3.83 1.49 3.71
N ALA A 144 -4.76 2.16 4.39
CA ALA A 144 -6.16 1.76 4.41
C ALA A 144 -6.84 1.92 3.05
N VAL A 145 -6.62 3.03 2.33
CA VAL A 145 -7.26 3.29 1.04
C VAL A 145 -6.60 2.55 -0.13
N THR A 146 -5.30 2.25 -0.01
CA THR A 146 -4.54 1.46 -1.01
C THR A 146 -4.54 -0.03 -0.73
N LEU A 147 -5.10 -0.44 0.43
CA LEU A 147 -5.07 -1.83 0.90
C LEU A 147 -3.64 -2.41 1.00
N THR A 148 -2.65 -1.53 1.16
CA THR A 148 -1.25 -1.92 1.23
C THR A 148 -0.95 -2.62 2.55
N LYS A 149 -0.52 -3.86 2.47
CA LYS A 149 -0.07 -4.66 3.63
C LYS A 149 1.42 -4.94 3.51
N PRO A 150 2.18 -4.84 4.61
CA PRO A 150 3.60 -5.21 4.59
C PRO A 150 3.75 -6.70 4.20
N ASN A 151 4.63 -6.97 3.26
CA ASN A 151 4.93 -8.34 2.88
C ASN A 151 5.90 -8.97 3.89
N LYS A 152 5.36 -9.66 4.89
CA LYS A 152 6.12 -10.29 5.98
C LYS A 152 7.23 -11.24 5.47
N ASP A 153 7.09 -11.77 4.27
CA ASP A 153 8.09 -12.64 3.65
C ASP A 153 9.39 -11.91 3.29
N PHE A 154 9.33 -10.60 3.12
CA PHE A 154 10.49 -9.75 2.78
C PHE A 154 10.93 -8.86 3.93
N ILE A 155 10.38 -9.01 5.13
CA ILE A 155 10.76 -8.23 6.31
C ILE A 155 11.66 -9.05 7.21
N ALA A 156 12.86 -8.56 7.45
CA ALA A 156 13.84 -9.20 8.32
C ALA A 156 13.31 -9.34 9.76
N PRO A 157 13.47 -10.48 10.42
CA PRO A 157 13.03 -10.67 11.80
C PRO A 157 13.82 -9.74 12.75
N LYS A 158 13.18 -9.32 13.84
CA LYS A 158 13.85 -8.52 14.88
C LYS A 158 15.01 -9.30 15.51
N GLY A 159 16.10 -8.60 15.77
CA GLY A 159 17.31 -9.19 16.36
C GLY A 159 18.10 -10.06 15.39
N VAL A 160 17.87 -9.94 14.08
CA VAL A 160 18.65 -10.68 13.06
C VAL A 160 20.10 -10.23 13.04
N SER A 161 20.37 -8.95 13.21
CA SER A 161 21.71 -8.35 13.17
C SER A 161 22.64 -8.84 14.27
N ASN A 162 22.09 -9.37 15.37
CA ASN A 162 22.86 -9.79 16.55
C ASN A 162 23.48 -11.18 16.44
N ASN A 163 23.28 -11.91 15.34
CA ASN A 163 23.75 -13.29 15.22
C ASN A 163 24.16 -13.60 13.77
N PRO A 164 25.46 -13.88 13.52
CA PRO A 164 25.95 -14.17 12.16
C PRO A 164 25.22 -15.33 11.48
N ARG A 165 24.79 -16.35 12.23
CA ARG A 165 24.03 -17.48 11.68
C ARG A 165 22.62 -17.04 11.22
N LYS A 166 21.94 -16.18 12.01
CA LYS A 166 20.63 -15.63 11.63
C LYS A 166 20.75 -14.74 10.40
N ILE A 167 21.81 -13.92 10.32
CA ILE A 167 22.11 -13.08 9.15
C ILE A 167 22.21 -13.94 7.90
N GLN A 168 23.05 -15.00 7.95
CA GLN A 168 23.26 -15.87 6.79
C GLN A 168 21.99 -16.63 6.39
N MET A 169 21.22 -17.12 7.35
CA MET A 169 19.93 -17.78 7.09
C MET A 169 18.95 -16.82 6.43
N TRP A 170 18.85 -15.59 6.94
CA TRP A 170 17.96 -14.58 6.36
C TRP A 170 18.38 -14.21 4.94
N LYS A 171 19.66 -13.93 4.69
CA LYS A 171 20.17 -13.66 3.33
C LYS A 171 19.78 -14.75 2.33
N ASN A 172 19.97 -16.00 2.69
CA ASN A 172 19.61 -17.12 1.83
C ASN A 172 18.11 -17.17 1.54
N THR A 173 17.28 -16.99 2.58
CA THR A 173 15.82 -16.97 2.48
C THR A 173 15.34 -15.78 1.63
N TYR A 174 15.82 -14.58 1.92
CA TYR A 174 15.46 -13.35 1.22
C TYR A 174 15.79 -13.42 -0.28
N ASN A 175 17.01 -13.84 -0.60
CA ASN A 175 17.44 -14.00 -2.00
C ASN A 175 16.64 -15.10 -2.73
N GLY A 176 16.30 -16.19 -2.04
CA GLY A 176 15.42 -17.24 -2.59
C GLY A 176 14.05 -16.69 -2.93
N ARG A 177 13.41 -15.99 -1.98
CA ARG A 177 12.10 -15.35 -2.17
C ARG A 177 12.12 -14.28 -3.27
N LEU A 178 13.19 -13.49 -3.35
CA LEU A 178 13.34 -12.48 -4.40
C LEU A 178 13.38 -13.13 -5.80
N ARG A 179 14.14 -14.22 -5.97
CA ARG A 179 14.17 -14.96 -7.23
C ARG A 179 12.80 -15.52 -7.61
N GLU A 180 12.04 -16.04 -6.65
CA GLU A 180 10.69 -16.53 -6.91
C GLU A 180 9.71 -15.40 -7.22
N ALA A 181 9.82 -14.25 -6.56
CA ALA A 181 9.01 -13.08 -6.86
C ALA A 181 9.27 -12.56 -8.29
N MET A 182 10.54 -12.53 -8.73
CA MET A 182 10.92 -12.11 -10.08
C MET A 182 10.36 -13.02 -11.19
N LYS A 183 10.05 -14.28 -10.90
CA LYS A 183 9.43 -15.19 -11.88
C LYS A 183 7.93 -14.98 -12.04
N LYS A 184 7.28 -14.36 -11.06
CA LYS A 184 5.85 -14.11 -11.11
C LYS A 184 5.57 -12.94 -12.04
N LYS A 185 4.64 -13.13 -12.98
CA LYS A 185 4.13 -12.02 -13.78
C LYS A 185 3.30 -11.11 -12.88
N ASN A 186 3.56 -9.82 -12.94
CA ASN A 186 2.68 -8.85 -12.31
C ASN A 186 1.33 -8.83 -13.05
N VAL A 187 0.26 -8.79 -12.28
CA VAL A 187 -1.08 -8.57 -12.83
C VAL A 187 -1.23 -7.07 -13.06
N GLU A 188 -1.39 -6.67 -14.30
CA GLU A 188 -1.55 -5.28 -14.67
C GLU A 188 -2.95 -4.76 -14.29
N LEU A 189 -3.10 -3.43 -14.20
CA LEU A 189 -4.40 -2.81 -13.92
C LEU A 189 -5.46 -3.21 -14.98
N GLY A 190 -5.06 -3.28 -16.25
CA GLY A 190 -5.95 -3.73 -17.33
C GLY A 190 -6.46 -5.16 -17.11
N ASP A 191 -5.61 -6.08 -16.68
CA ASP A 191 -6.01 -7.45 -16.37
C ASP A 191 -7.01 -7.49 -15.21
N GLN A 192 -6.78 -6.66 -14.17
CA GLN A 192 -7.68 -6.56 -13.03
C GLN A 192 -9.06 -6.00 -13.42
N ILE A 193 -9.10 -5.02 -14.34
CA ILE A 193 -10.34 -4.48 -14.89
C ILE A 193 -11.12 -5.57 -15.64
N LEU A 194 -10.46 -6.35 -16.47
CA LEU A 194 -11.08 -7.48 -17.17
C LEU A 194 -11.54 -8.58 -16.21
N GLN A 195 -10.78 -8.84 -15.14
CA GLN A 195 -11.18 -9.81 -14.11
C GLN A 195 -12.44 -9.34 -13.35
N LEU A 196 -12.52 -8.03 -13.02
CA LEU A 196 -13.73 -7.48 -12.39
C LEU A 196 -14.95 -7.72 -13.25
N GLU A 197 -14.87 -7.40 -14.55
CA GLU A 197 -15.97 -7.61 -15.49
C GLU A 197 -16.34 -9.10 -15.66
N ALA A 198 -15.32 -9.97 -15.78
CA ALA A 198 -15.53 -11.40 -15.96
C ALA A 198 -16.18 -12.09 -14.75
N PHE A 199 -15.90 -11.62 -13.52
CA PHE A 199 -16.41 -12.23 -12.29
C PHE A 199 -17.67 -11.54 -11.77
N ALA A 200 -18.02 -10.37 -12.29
CA ALA A 200 -19.22 -9.67 -11.90
C ALA A 200 -20.49 -10.51 -12.24
N PRO A 201 -21.52 -10.46 -11.39
CA PRO A 201 -22.77 -11.19 -11.62
C PRO A 201 -23.60 -10.62 -12.77
N GLY A 202 -23.21 -9.51 -13.35
CA GLY A 202 -23.81 -8.82 -14.46
C GLY A 202 -22.86 -7.80 -15.04
N TYR A 203 -23.18 -7.20 -16.18
CA TYR A 203 -22.33 -6.22 -16.84
C TYR A 203 -22.06 -5.01 -15.94
N VAL A 204 -20.77 -4.69 -15.75
CA VAL A 204 -20.30 -3.49 -15.08
C VAL A 204 -19.65 -2.61 -16.17
N GLY A 205 -20.27 -1.49 -16.51
CA GLY A 205 -19.77 -0.64 -17.58
C GLY A 205 -18.35 -0.15 -17.33
N PHE A 206 -17.47 -0.16 -18.34
CA PHE A 206 -16.11 0.36 -18.21
C PHE A 206 -16.06 1.84 -17.78
N ARG A 207 -17.13 2.60 -18.08
CA ARG A 207 -17.27 3.98 -17.57
C ARG A 207 -17.47 3.99 -16.06
N ASP A 208 -18.30 3.08 -15.55
CA ASP A 208 -18.53 2.98 -14.10
C ASP A 208 -17.26 2.53 -13.37
N ILE A 209 -16.49 1.60 -13.98
CA ILE A 209 -15.20 1.15 -13.45
C ILE A 209 -14.20 2.32 -13.43
N LYS A 210 -14.13 3.13 -14.48
CA LYS A 210 -13.25 4.30 -14.55
C LYS A 210 -13.48 5.26 -13.38
N ASP A 211 -14.73 5.46 -12.99
CA ASP A 211 -15.13 6.40 -11.94
C ASP A 211 -15.06 5.81 -10.52
N MET A 212 -14.82 4.49 -10.39
CA MET A 212 -14.59 3.86 -9.09
C MET A 212 -13.27 4.31 -8.49
N THR A 213 -13.26 4.61 -7.19
CA THR A 213 -12.00 4.76 -6.47
C THR A 213 -11.25 3.45 -6.41
N TYR A 214 -9.92 3.51 -6.25
CA TYR A 214 -9.08 2.31 -6.10
C TYR A 214 -9.59 1.39 -4.97
N TYR A 215 -10.05 1.98 -3.86
CA TYR A 215 -10.61 1.22 -2.74
C TYR A 215 -11.91 0.49 -3.11
N GLN A 216 -12.83 1.16 -3.80
CA GLN A 216 -14.08 0.55 -4.28
C GLN A 216 -13.80 -0.60 -5.24
N PHE A 217 -12.97 -0.35 -6.25
CA PHE A 217 -12.60 -1.32 -7.25
C PHE A 217 -11.97 -2.58 -6.63
N SER A 218 -10.98 -2.40 -5.75
CA SER A 218 -10.28 -3.53 -5.12
C SER A 218 -11.19 -4.35 -4.20
N ASN A 219 -12.11 -3.72 -3.46
CA ASN A 219 -13.10 -4.44 -2.66
C ASN A 219 -14.09 -5.22 -3.53
N LEU A 220 -14.61 -4.61 -4.62
CA LEU A 220 -15.52 -5.31 -5.55
C LEU A 220 -14.83 -6.47 -6.24
N LEU A 221 -13.61 -6.30 -6.73
CA LEU A 221 -12.83 -7.39 -7.34
C LEU A 221 -12.65 -8.55 -6.35
N SER A 222 -12.32 -8.26 -5.09
CA SER A 222 -12.21 -9.28 -4.04
C SER A 222 -13.52 -10.02 -3.81
N VAL A 223 -14.62 -9.30 -3.69
CA VAL A 223 -15.97 -9.88 -3.48
C VAL A 223 -16.40 -10.75 -4.66
N TYR A 224 -16.20 -10.28 -5.90
CA TYR A 224 -16.60 -11.05 -7.09
C TYR A 224 -15.72 -12.27 -7.29
N THR A 225 -14.42 -12.16 -6.98
CA THR A 225 -13.52 -13.32 -7.00
C THR A 225 -13.92 -14.37 -5.96
N ALA A 226 -14.25 -13.96 -4.74
CA ALA A 226 -14.71 -14.85 -3.69
C ALA A 226 -16.04 -15.55 -4.10
N LYS A 227 -16.98 -14.77 -4.64
CA LYS A 227 -18.25 -15.31 -5.14
C LYS A 227 -18.04 -16.35 -6.25
N TYR A 228 -17.24 -16.00 -7.27
CA TYR A 228 -16.91 -16.92 -8.36
C TYR A 228 -16.26 -18.21 -7.86
N SER A 229 -15.29 -18.09 -6.96
CA SER A 229 -14.61 -19.23 -6.31
C SER A 229 -15.60 -20.12 -5.56
N SER A 230 -16.52 -19.53 -4.78
CA SER A 230 -17.54 -20.24 -4.03
C SER A 230 -18.52 -20.97 -4.95
N GLU A 231 -18.97 -20.33 -6.03
CA GLU A 231 -19.84 -20.98 -7.03
C GLU A 231 -19.17 -22.20 -7.66
N LYS A 232 -17.87 -22.12 -7.98
CA LYS A 232 -17.08 -23.27 -8.48
C LYS A 232 -16.95 -24.38 -7.46
N GLN A 233 -16.68 -24.05 -6.20
CA GLN A 233 -16.62 -25.03 -5.12
C GLN A 233 -17.98 -25.70 -4.91
N TYR A 234 -19.09 -24.94 -4.99
CA TYR A 234 -20.43 -25.49 -4.89
C TYR A 234 -20.74 -26.46 -6.03
N GLN A 235 -20.35 -26.14 -7.27
CA GLN A 235 -20.49 -27.03 -8.44
C GLN A 235 -19.72 -28.34 -8.24
N ILE A 236 -18.49 -28.29 -7.67
CA ILE A 236 -17.71 -29.49 -7.35
C ILE A 236 -18.40 -30.28 -6.23
N TYR A 237 -18.85 -29.62 -5.17
CA TYR A 237 -19.52 -30.24 -4.02
C TYR A 237 -20.79 -31.00 -4.41
N THR A 238 -21.58 -30.47 -5.33
CA THR A 238 -22.82 -31.08 -5.81
C THR A 238 -22.61 -32.12 -6.93
N SER A 239 -21.37 -32.30 -7.39
CA SER A 239 -21.04 -33.24 -8.45
C SER A 239 -20.86 -34.65 -7.87
N GLU A 240 -21.53 -35.64 -8.46
CA GLU A 240 -21.33 -37.05 -8.12
C GLU A 240 -19.97 -37.62 -8.53
N LYS A 241 -19.16 -36.81 -9.28
CA LYS A 241 -17.84 -37.24 -9.81
C LYS A 241 -16.71 -37.12 -8.80
N PHE A 242 -16.91 -36.41 -7.70
CA PHE A 242 -15.88 -36.11 -6.72
C PHE A 242 -16.25 -36.60 -5.33
N ASP A 243 -15.30 -37.13 -4.58
CA ASP A 243 -15.49 -37.39 -3.14
C ASP A 243 -15.35 -36.08 -2.38
N THR A 244 -16.49 -35.57 -1.89
CA THR A 244 -16.61 -34.26 -1.24
C THR A 244 -16.90 -34.36 0.27
N LYS A 245 -16.71 -35.55 0.87
CA LYS A 245 -17.07 -35.80 2.28
C LYS A 245 -16.40 -34.87 3.27
N ASP A 246 -15.14 -34.50 2.99
CA ASP A 246 -14.36 -33.62 3.84
C ASP A 246 -14.34 -32.15 3.36
N MET A 247 -15.07 -31.85 2.29
CA MET A 247 -15.12 -30.51 1.72
C MET A 247 -16.04 -29.60 2.53
N LYS A 248 -15.51 -28.50 3.03
CA LYS A 248 -16.29 -27.43 3.67
C LYS A 248 -16.59 -26.35 2.64
N LEU A 249 -17.87 -26.02 2.49
CA LEU A 249 -18.28 -24.88 1.67
C LEU A 249 -17.99 -23.57 2.43
N PRO A 250 -17.46 -22.55 1.73
CA PRO A 250 -17.25 -21.24 2.35
C PRO A 250 -18.59 -20.57 2.69
N ASP A 251 -18.63 -19.89 3.82
CA ASP A 251 -19.75 -18.99 4.15
C ASP A 251 -19.50 -17.63 3.48
N LEU A 252 -20.22 -17.38 2.38
CA LEU A 252 -20.10 -16.13 1.64
C LEU A 252 -20.39 -14.89 2.49
N SER A 253 -21.24 -15.00 3.50
CA SER A 253 -21.52 -13.86 4.39
C SER A 253 -20.33 -13.47 5.25
N GLU A 254 -19.43 -14.42 5.52
CA GLU A 254 -18.16 -14.17 6.21
C GLU A 254 -17.08 -13.65 5.26
N GLU A 255 -17.11 -14.05 4.00
CA GLU A 255 -16.13 -13.62 2.99
C GLU A 255 -16.44 -12.25 2.40
N ILE A 256 -17.73 -11.88 2.28
CA ILE A 256 -18.16 -10.57 1.77
C ILE A 256 -18.06 -9.52 2.88
N LYS A 257 -16.84 -9.09 3.16
CA LYS A 257 -16.52 -8.02 4.13
C LYS A 257 -15.61 -6.98 3.50
N LEU A 258 -15.75 -5.74 3.98
CA LEU A 258 -14.79 -4.69 3.59
C LEU A 258 -13.39 -5.10 4.01
N ILE A 259 -12.44 -4.96 3.08
CA ILE A 259 -11.04 -5.09 3.40
C ILE A 259 -10.64 -3.89 4.26
N LYS A 260 -10.17 -4.15 5.46
CA LYS A 260 -9.74 -3.12 6.42
C LYS A 260 -8.25 -3.25 6.69
N PHE A 261 -7.63 -2.12 6.91
CA PHE A 261 -6.28 -2.06 7.45
C PHE A 261 -6.38 -2.21 8.97
N ASP A 262 -5.78 -3.25 9.51
CA ASP A 262 -5.70 -3.46 10.95
C ASP A 262 -4.53 -2.62 11.49
N GLU A 263 -4.83 -1.65 12.33
CA GLU A 263 -3.83 -0.93 13.13
C GLU A 263 -3.31 -1.93 14.20
N ASN A 264 -2.21 -2.64 13.90
CA ASN A 264 -1.48 -3.48 14.88
C ASN A 264 -0.27 -2.72 15.40
#